data_96f6cdb4118e292c7fce7c6a82e9cda4
#
_entry.id   96f6cdb4118e292c7fce7c6a82e9cda4
#
_cell.length_a   1.000
_cell.length_b   1.000
_cell.length_c   1.000
_cell.angle_alpha   90.00
_cell.angle_beta   90.00
_cell.angle_gamma   90.00
#
_symmetry.space_group_name_H-M   'P 1'
#
loop_
_entity.id
_entity.type
_entity.pdbx_description
1 polymer ?
#
loop_
_entity_poly.entity_id
_entity_poly.type
_entity_poly.pdbx_seq_one_letter_code
_entity_poly.pdbx_strand_id
1 'polypeptide(L)'
;KMPDCIIVGGGAIGLMTARKLFLEGLDVLLLEKGSLGGESSWAGGGIISPLYPWRYHDAVNTLAERSKKIYPELTKALFEESGSDSELITSGLFTVEDNLPEILRWAQQWSIDARYIDNRDEVLTIEPLAGPAVDHGIWMPDIMQVRNPKFNAALKASFQHHAIPFREYEGVEEILIEDDRVAGVRTAKQSYHAEKVIIASGAWSAQFDATQDSVDVIPVKGQMIMYKGEPDLVKRMILSEGHYIIPRKDGRILAGSTLEKIGFDKTISDAAHEELHQAAIELVPALAELPIERQWAGLRPGTAKGIPYICQHDDVEGLFIHAGHFRNGIVLGAASVDLITDIILDRTPWCDVSPYAMKASH
;
A
#
# COMPACT_ATOMS: atom_id res chain seq x y z
N LYS A 1 2.08 -30.10 12.22
CA LYS A 1 0.80 -29.54 12.72
C LYS A 1 0.15 -28.80 11.58
N MET A 2 -1.14 -28.98 11.36
CA MET A 2 -1.92 -28.25 10.36
C MET A 2 -2.13 -26.81 10.89
N PRO A 3 -1.85 -25.76 10.13
CA PRO A 3 -2.16 -24.40 10.54
C PRO A 3 -3.67 -24.13 10.53
N ASP A 4 -4.12 -23.19 11.35
CA ASP A 4 -5.50 -22.71 11.32
C ASP A 4 -5.78 -21.91 10.03
N CYS A 5 -4.77 -21.13 9.60
CA CYS A 5 -4.87 -20.27 8.45
C CYS A 5 -3.63 -20.37 7.54
N ILE A 6 -3.85 -20.35 6.23
CA ILE A 6 -2.80 -20.14 5.24
C ILE A 6 -3.00 -18.76 4.59
N ILE A 7 -1.95 -17.95 4.59
CA ILE A 7 -1.93 -16.67 3.91
C ILE A 7 -1.16 -16.83 2.59
N VAL A 8 -1.82 -16.52 1.48
CA VAL A 8 -1.28 -16.61 0.12
C VAL A 8 -0.83 -15.21 -0.33
N GLY A 9 0.47 -15.01 -0.34
CA GLY A 9 1.10 -13.74 -0.70
C GLY A 9 1.80 -13.06 0.48
N GLY A 10 3.05 -12.69 0.27
CA GLY A 10 3.96 -12.09 1.25
C GLY A 10 4.28 -10.62 0.99
N GLY A 11 3.37 -9.85 0.40
CA GLY A 11 3.41 -8.39 0.39
C GLY A 11 3.03 -7.81 1.75
N ALA A 12 3.02 -6.48 1.88
CA ALA A 12 2.69 -5.82 3.16
C ALA A 12 1.32 -6.26 3.71
N ILE A 13 0.32 -6.42 2.85
CA ILE A 13 -1.02 -6.87 3.25
C ILE A 13 -0.96 -8.28 3.85
N GLY A 14 -0.33 -9.23 3.17
CA GLY A 14 -0.20 -10.61 3.67
C GLY A 14 0.65 -10.70 4.94
N LEU A 15 1.75 -9.96 4.99
CA LEU A 15 2.63 -9.90 6.18
C LEU A 15 1.90 -9.34 7.40
N MET A 16 1.21 -8.21 7.26
CA MET A 16 0.45 -7.61 8.35
C MET A 16 -0.72 -8.51 8.79
N THR A 17 -1.41 -9.14 7.84
CA THR A 17 -2.52 -10.07 8.12
C THR A 17 -2.03 -11.29 8.90
N ALA A 18 -0.98 -11.95 8.44
CA ALA A 18 -0.41 -13.12 9.11
C ALA A 18 0.09 -12.79 10.52
N ARG A 19 0.81 -11.66 10.67
CA ARG A 19 1.26 -11.18 11.98
C ARG A 19 0.08 -10.93 12.92
N LYS A 20 -0.95 -10.23 12.45
CA LYS A 20 -2.14 -9.94 13.27
C LYS A 20 -2.86 -11.20 13.71
N LEU A 21 -3.14 -12.14 12.81
CA LEU A 21 -3.79 -13.40 13.14
C LEU A 21 -2.95 -14.25 14.11
N PHE A 22 -1.64 -14.28 13.94
CA PHE A 22 -0.74 -14.93 14.88
C PHE A 22 -0.82 -14.33 16.30
N LEU A 23 -0.82 -13.01 16.40
CA LEU A 23 -0.95 -12.31 17.69
C LEU A 23 -2.34 -12.50 18.32
N GLU A 24 -3.35 -12.82 17.53
CA GLU A 24 -4.69 -13.23 18.01
C GLU A 24 -4.74 -14.71 18.45
N GLY A 25 -3.65 -15.44 18.31
CA GLY A 25 -3.50 -16.81 18.81
C GLY A 25 -3.74 -17.91 17.77
N LEU A 26 -3.85 -17.59 16.48
CA LEU A 26 -3.99 -18.60 15.43
C LEU A 26 -2.62 -19.15 15.00
N ASP A 27 -2.59 -20.43 14.67
CA ASP A 27 -1.47 -21.03 13.94
C ASP A 27 -1.55 -20.62 12.47
N VAL A 28 -0.58 -19.87 11.99
CA VAL A 28 -0.56 -19.35 10.61
C VAL A 28 0.61 -19.91 9.82
N LEU A 29 0.44 -20.02 8.50
CA LEU A 29 1.50 -20.28 7.54
C LEU A 29 1.37 -19.28 6.38
N LEU A 30 2.44 -18.56 6.07
CA LEU A 30 2.47 -17.66 4.92
C LEU A 30 3.30 -18.29 3.79
N LEU A 31 2.74 -18.28 2.57
CA LEU A 31 3.39 -18.77 1.35
C LEU A 31 3.57 -17.63 0.36
N GLU A 32 4.80 -17.45 -0.12
CA GLU A 32 5.17 -16.39 -1.07
C GLU A 32 5.94 -16.98 -2.26
N LYS A 33 5.51 -16.63 -3.47
CA LYS A 33 6.15 -17.10 -4.73
C LYS A 33 7.57 -16.56 -4.94
N GLY A 34 7.85 -15.37 -4.42
CA GLY A 34 9.16 -14.73 -4.47
C GLY A 34 9.73 -14.52 -3.07
N SER A 35 10.34 -13.36 -2.85
CA SER A 35 10.79 -12.93 -1.55
C SER A 35 9.71 -12.10 -0.84
N LEU A 36 9.67 -12.17 0.49
CA LEU A 36 8.74 -11.37 1.31
C LEU A 36 8.93 -9.86 1.06
N GLY A 37 7.82 -9.17 0.83
CA GLY A 37 7.80 -7.72 0.62
C GLY A 37 8.41 -7.24 -0.70
N GLY A 38 8.70 -8.14 -1.65
CA GLY A 38 9.49 -7.85 -2.85
C GLY A 38 8.73 -7.23 -4.04
N GLU A 39 7.41 -7.16 -3.99
CA GLU A 39 6.57 -6.70 -5.12
C GLU A 39 6.11 -5.24 -4.91
N SER A 40 4.85 -4.94 -5.15
CA SER A 40 4.32 -3.57 -5.09
C SER A 40 4.52 -2.89 -3.73
N SER A 41 4.55 -3.66 -2.65
CA SER A 41 4.80 -3.15 -1.31
C SER A 41 6.20 -2.54 -1.15
N TRP A 42 7.20 -3.10 -1.83
CA TRP A 42 8.55 -2.54 -1.88
C TRP A 42 8.62 -1.32 -2.82
N ALA A 43 7.95 -1.41 -3.96
CA ALA A 43 8.02 -0.42 -5.04
C ALA A 43 7.28 0.89 -4.74
N GLY A 44 6.38 0.91 -3.76
CA GLY A 44 5.51 2.05 -3.48
C GLY A 44 6.19 3.24 -2.82
N GLY A 45 5.50 4.37 -2.81
CA GLY A 45 5.98 5.62 -2.23
C GLY A 45 5.85 5.74 -0.72
N GLY A 46 4.92 5.01 -0.10
CA GLY A 46 4.72 4.98 1.34
C GLY A 46 4.05 6.20 1.96
N ILE A 47 3.36 7.02 1.18
CA ILE A 47 2.56 8.13 1.68
C ILE A 47 1.37 7.58 2.48
N ILE A 48 1.18 8.04 3.71
CA ILE A 48 0.07 7.63 4.58
C ILE A 48 -1.14 8.55 4.33
N SER A 49 -1.51 8.64 3.08
CA SER A 49 -2.73 9.26 2.56
C SER A 49 -2.98 8.74 1.15
N PRO A 50 -4.21 8.49 0.73
CA PRO A 50 -4.50 8.36 -0.69
C PRO A 50 -4.07 9.63 -1.42
N LEU A 51 -3.62 9.51 -2.67
CA LEU A 51 -3.41 10.68 -3.53
C LEU A 51 -4.78 11.23 -3.93
N TYR A 52 -5.01 12.52 -3.73
CA TYR A 52 -6.30 13.18 -4.01
C TYR A 52 -7.47 12.48 -3.28
N PRO A 53 -7.45 12.38 -1.94
CA PRO A 53 -8.42 11.56 -1.19
C PRO A 53 -9.87 12.02 -1.36
N TRP A 54 -10.11 13.28 -1.70
CA TRP A 54 -11.44 13.82 -2.02
C TRP A 54 -12.05 13.26 -3.31
N ARG A 55 -11.26 12.60 -4.16
CA ARG A 55 -11.73 11.92 -5.40
C ARG A 55 -12.13 10.47 -5.16
N TYR A 56 -11.86 9.92 -3.98
CA TYR A 56 -12.19 8.54 -3.64
C TYR A 56 -13.55 8.42 -2.94
N HIS A 57 -14.14 7.25 -3.06
CA HIS A 57 -15.32 6.86 -2.28
C HIS A 57 -15.02 6.86 -0.77
N ASP A 58 -16.04 7.10 0.05
CA ASP A 58 -15.91 7.11 1.52
C ASP A 58 -15.33 5.80 2.09
N ALA A 59 -15.59 4.67 1.43
CA ALA A 59 -14.99 3.38 1.82
C ALA A 59 -13.45 3.41 1.85
N VAL A 60 -12.81 4.12 0.93
CA VAL A 60 -11.34 4.29 0.91
C VAL A 60 -10.90 5.23 2.04
N ASN A 61 -11.59 6.35 2.21
CA ASN A 61 -11.28 7.31 3.28
C ASN A 61 -11.50 6.71 4.68
N THR A 62 -12.52 5.87 4.87
CA THR A 62 -12.78 5.15 6.13
C THR A 62 -11.56 4.33 6.54
N LEU A 63 -11.01 3.53 5.63
CA LEU A 63 -9.80 2.74 5.89
C LEU A 63 -8.58 3.63 6.12
N ALA A 64 -8.40 4.66 5.29
CA ALA A 64 -7.24 5.57 5.37
C ALA A 64 -7.18 6.29 6.72
N GLU A 65 -8.28 6.84 7.19
CA GLU A 65 -8.32 7.59 8.45
C GLU A 65 -8.11 6.71 9.67
N ARG A 66 -8.59 5.46 9.65
CA ARG A 66 -8.26 4.51 10.72
C ARG A 66 -6.79 4.08 10.67
N SER A 67 -6.25 3.77 9.50
CA SER A 67 -4.84 3.40 9.35
C SER A 67 -3.89 4.46 9.87
N LYS A 68 -4.15 5.74 9.61
CA LYS A 68 -3.34 6.86 10.13
C LYS A 68 -3.18 6.81 11.66
N LYS A 69 -4.23 6.38 12.37
CA LYS A 69 -4.20 6.23 13.83
C LYS A 69 -3.45 4.99 14.29
N ILE A 70 -3.39 3.95 13.47
CA ILE A 70 -2.74 2.67 13.80
C ILE A 70 -1.22 2.73 13.54
N TYR A 71 -0.77 3.42 12.50
CA TYR A 71 0.62 3.39 12.06
C TYR A 71 1.64 3.76 13.14
N PRO A 72 1.45 4.80 13.98
CA PRO A 72 2.42 5.14 15.03
C PRO A 72 2.68 3.96 15.98
N GLU A 73 1.65 3.31 16.48
CA GLU A 73 1.79 2.16 17.38
C GLU A 73 2.31 0.91 16.66
N LEU A 74 1.88 0.67 15.41
CA LEU A 74 2.37 -0.45 14.60
C LEU A 74 3.87 -0.34 14.34
N THR A 75 4.35 0.81 13.89
CA THR A 75 5.78 1.01 13.59
C THR A 75 6.64 0.97 14.85
N LYS A 76 6.11 1.45 15.99
CA LYS A 76 6.76 1.32 17.30
C LYS A 76 6.89 -0.15 17.72
N ALA A 77 5.81 -0.93 17.65
CA ALA A 77 5.82 -2.34 17.96
C ALA A 77 6.80 -3.11 17.06
N LEU A 78 6.80 -2.84 15.75
CA LEU A 78 7.75 -3.44 14.83
C LEU A 78 9.22 -3.10 15.16
N PHE A 79 9.49 -1.88 15.60
CA PHE A 79 10.82 -1.48 16.04
C PHE A 79 11.24 -2.23 17.32
N GLU A 80 10.36 -2.35 18.29
CA GLU A 80 10.61 -3.10 19.54
C GLU A 80 10.87 -4.59 19.27
N GLU A 81 10.15 -5.19 18.33
CA GLU A 81 10.31 -6.60 17.93
C GLU A 81 11.57 -6.86 17.10
N SER A 82 11.95 -5.94 16.24
CA SER A 82 12.93 -6.17 15.18
C SER A 82 14.20 -5.34 15.27
N GLY A 83 14.17 -4.23 16.01
CA GLY A 83 15.23 -3.20 15.97
C GLY A 83 15.26 -2.41 14.65
N SER A 84 14.33 -2.64 13.73
CA SER A 84 14.28 -1.99 12.42
C SER A 84 13.32 -0.79 12.41
N ASP A 85 13.86 0.40 12.16
CA ASP A 85 13.08 1.63 12.03
C ASP A 85 12.41 1.70 10.64
N SER A 86 11.09 1.75 10.61
CA SER A 86 10.30 1.92 9.37
C SER A 86 10.37 3.33 8.79
N GLU A 87 11.04 4.25 9.48
CA GLU A 87 11.10 5.68 9.14
C GLU A 87 9.70 6.29 8.94
N LEU A 88 8.80 6.07 9.90
CA LEU A 88 7.53 6.79 9.95
C LEU A 88 7.85 8.24 10.36
N ILE A 89 7.66 9.17 9.43
CA ILE A 89 7.89 10.59 9.66
C ILE A 89 6.73 11.42 9.16
N THR A 90 6.49 12.57 9.80
CA THR A 90 5.49 13.56 9.38
C THR A 90 6.16 14.59 8.47
N SER A 91 6.09 14.37 7.16
CA SER A 91 6.68 15.27 6.17
C SER A 91 5.73 16.38 5.73
N GLY A 92 4.44 16.18 5.93
CA GLY A 92 3.41 16.99 5.29
C GLY A 92 3.34 16.76 3.78
N LEU A 93 2.22 17.09 3.19
CA LEU A 93 1.97 16.97 1.75
C LEU A 93 1.41 18.28 1.19
N PHE A 94 2.10 18.83 0.20
CA PHE A 94 1.59 19.96 -0.59
C PHE A 94 1.04 19.41 -1.91
N THR A 95 -0.24 19.62 -2.18
CA THR A 95 -0.89 19.20 -3.42
C THR A 95 -1.28 20.41 -4.24
N VAL A 96 -0.75 20.52 -5.47
CA VAL A 96 -1.19 21.54 -6.42
C VAL A 96 -2.58 21.16 -6.90
N GLU A 97 -3.58 21.99 -6.59
CA GLU A 97 -4.99 21.67 -6.85
C GLU A 97 -5.86 22.94 -6.79
N ASP A 98 -6.87 23.01 -7.67
CA ASP A 98 -7.79 24.15 -7.81
C ASP A 98 -9.21 23.88 -7.27
N ASN A 99 -9.61 22.61 -7.09
CA ASN A 99 -10.98 22.24 -6.73
C ASN A 99 -11.28 22.43 -5.23
N LEU A 100 -11.21 23.66 -4.75
CA LEU A 100 -11.36 24.02 -3.36
C LEU A 100 -12.67 23.56 -2.70
N PRO A 101 -13.87 23.74 -3.31
CA PRO A 101 -15.11 23.40 -2.64
C PRO A 101 -15.21 21.92 -2.26
N GLU A 102 -14.71 21.04 -3.12
CA GLU A 102 -14.68 19.60 -2.88
C GLU A 102 -13.68 19.24 -1.78
N ILE A 103 -12.49 19.81 -1.84
CA ILE A 103 -11.42 19.56 -0.87
C ILE A 103 -11.83 20.03 0.54
N LEU A 104 -12.42 21.22 0.65
CA LEU A 104 -12.85 21.76 1.94
C LEU A 104 -13.98 20.93 2.56
N ARG A 105 -14.91 20.42 1.74
CA ARG A 105 -15.95 19.49 2.21
C ARG A 105 -15.35 18.20 2.72
N TRP A 106 -14.43 17.61 1.96
CA TRP A 106 -13.71 16.40 2.35
C TRP A 106 -12.93 16.61 3.65
N ALA A 107 -12.15 17.69 3.76
CA ALA A 107 -11.38 18.02 4.94
C ALA A 107 -12.25 18.20 6.18
N GLN A 108 -13.41 18.85 6.05
CA GLN A 108 -14.38 19.00 7.13
C GLN A 108 -14.99 17.65 7.54
N GLN A 109 -15.43 16.85 6.57
CA GLN A 109 -16.03 15.52 6.80
C GLN A 109 -15.08 14.60 7.59
N TRP A 110 -13.80 14.62 7.25
CA TRP A 110 -12.80 13.70 7.82
C TRP A 110 -11.92 14.36 8.90
N SER A 111 -12.19 15.59 9.28
CA SER A 111 -11.43 16.34 10.29
C SER A 111 -9.94 16.46 9.96
N ILE A 112 -9.62 16.78 8.71
CA ILE A 112 -8.27 16.93 8.21
C ILE A 112 -7.82 18.38 8.30
N ASP A 113 -6.62 18.64 8.82
CA ASP A 113 -5.95 19.94 8.67
C ASP A 113 -5.49 20.10 7.23
N ALA A 114 -6.26 20.84 6.45
CA ALA A 114 -5.98 21.17 5.06
C ALA A 114 -6.16 22.68 4.86
N ARG A 115 -5.11 23.34 4.41
CA ARG A 115 -5.07 24.79 4.22
C ARG A 115 -4.82 25.12 2.76
N TYR A 116 -5.63 26.03 2.23
CA TYR A 116 -5.37 26.56 0.92
C TYR A 116 -4.28 27.64 0.98
N ILE A 117 -3.30 27.50 0.14
CA ILE A 117 -2.18 28.42 -0.03
C ILE A 117 -2.29 29.01 -1.43
N ASP A 118 -2.44 30.32 -1.53
CA ASP A 118 -2.68 31.00 -2.80
C ASP A 118 -1.56 31.99 -3.19
N ASN A 119 -0.48 32.00 -2.45
CA ASN A 119 0.65 32.87 -2.72
C ASN A 119 1.99 32.11 -2.67
N ARG A 120 2.87 32.49 -3.58
CA ARG A 120 4.17 31.86 -3.77
C ARG A 120 5.10 31.99 -2.56
N ASP A 121 5.06 33.10 -1.84
CA ASP A 121 5.95 33.33 -0.69
C ASP A 121 5.63 32.34 0.45
N GLU A 122 4.36 32.05 0.66
CA GLU A 122 3.94 31.04 1.63
C GLU A 122 4.32 29.62 1.19
N VAL A 123 4.18 29.29 -0.10
CA VAL A 123 4.69 28.02 -0.66
C VAL A 123 6.17 27.86 -0.35
N LEU A 124 6.98 28.89 -0.58
CA LEU A 124 8.43 28.86 -0.33
C LEU A 124 8.77 28.80 1.18
N THR A 125 7.87 29.24 2.04
CA THR A 125 7.99 29.05 3.50
C THR A 125 7.80 27.57 3.87
N ILE A 126 6.88 26.88 3.19
CA ILE A 126 6.58 25.45 3.40
C ILE A 126 7.71 24.58 2.81
N GLU A 127 8.04 24.81 1.53
CA GLU A 127 9.12 24.10 0.82
C GLU A 127 9.99 25.12 0.03
N PRO A 128 11.15 25.48 0.56
CA PRO A 128 12.01 26.50 -0.05
C PRO A 128 12.50 26.19 -1.48
N LEU A 129 12.55 24.91 -1.83
CA LEU A 129 13.01 24.46 -3.15
C LEU A 129 11.88 24.18 -4.14
N ALA A 130 10.63 24.46 -3.77
CA ALA A 130 9.48 24.29 -4.67
C ALA A 130 9.68 25.12 -5.96
N GLY A 131 9.49 24.48 -7.11
CA GLY A 131 9.59 25.10 -8.42
C GLY A 131 8.45 26.07 -8.73
N PRO A 132 8.56 26.89 -9.77
CA PRO A 132 7.52 27.85 -10.18
C PRO A 132 6.16 27.22 -10.48
N ALA A 133 6.14 25.94 -10.86
CA ALA A 133 4.91 25.19 -11.08
C ALA A 133 4.12 24.91 -9.78
N VAL A 134 4.73 25.10 -8.61
CA VAL A 134 4.11 24.94 -7.30
C VAL A 134 3.87 26.33 -6.73
N ASP A 135 2.85 27.00 -7.19
CA ASP A 135 2.56 28.40 -6.83
C ASP A 135 1.30 28.56 -5.97
N HIS A 136 0.45 27.55 -5.92
CA HIS A 136 -0.76 27.47 -5.10
C HIS A 136 -1.13 26.00 -4.84
N GLY A 137 -2.00 25.76 -3.90
CA GLY A 137 -2.52 24.41 -3.64
C GLY A 137 -2.98 24.19 -2.21
N ILE A 138 -3.04 22.91 -1.83
CA ILE A 138 -3.47 22.49 -0.50
C ILE A 138 -2.26 21.99 0.30
N TRP A 139 -2.06 22.61 1.45
CA TRP A 139 -1.08 22.17 2.43
C TRP A 139 -1.75 21.33 3.54
N MET A 140 -1.28 20.09 3.68
CA MET A 140 -1.70 19.16 4.73
C MET A 140 -0.49 18.80 5.60
N PRO A 141 -0.29 19.49 6.74
CA PRO A 141 0.94 19.37 7.54
C PRO A 141 1.11 18.01 8.23
N ASP A 142 0.01 17.31 8.50
CA ASP A 142 0.02 16.10 9.32
C ASP A 142 0.20 14.80 8.52
N ILE A 143 0.35 14.88 7.20
CA ILE A 143 0.52 13.70 6.37
C ILE A 143 1.89 13.07 6.62
N MET A 144 1.86 11.78 6.98
CA MET A 144 3.02 10.96 7.26
C MET A 144 3.48 10.18 6.03
N GLN A 145 4.67 9.61 6.13
CA GLN A 145 5.20 8.61 5.21
C GLN A 145 5.93 7.51 5.97
N VAL A 146 5.99 6.31 5.39
CA VAL A 146 6.93 5.25 5.77
C VAL A 146 7.89 4.96 4.62
N ARG A 147 9.06 4.42 4.94
CA ARG A 147 9.97 3.92 3.91
C ARG A 147 9.66 2.46 3.61
N ASN A 148 9.05 2.19 2.46
CA ASN A 148 8.54 0.86 2.11
C ASN A 148 9.54 -0.27 2.31
N PRO A 149 10.79 -0.22 1.79
CA PRO A 149 11.76 -1.30 2.01
C PRO A 149 12.05 -1.55 3.49
N LYS A 150 12.14 -0.51 4.30
CA LYS A 150 12.38 -0.62 5.74
C LYS A 150 11.18 -1.14 6.50
N PHE A 151 9.98 -0.69 6.13
CA PHE A 151 8.73 -1.19 6.71
C PHE A 151 8.56 -2.69 6.43
N ASN A 152 8.79 -3.14 5.19
CA ASN A 152 8.74 -4.56 4.84
C ASN A 152 9.83 -5.37 5.56
N ALA A 153 11.04 -4.83 5.69
CA ALA A 153 12.11 -5.47 6.46
C ALA A 153 11.75 -5.62 7.94
N ALA A 154 11.10 -4.61 8.53
CA ALA A 154 10.61 -4.67 9.90
C ALA A 154 9.51 -5.73 10.09
N LEU A 155 8.58 -5.85 9.13
CA LEU A 155 7.56 -6.90 9.13
C LEU A 155 8.19 -8.29 9.02
N LYS A 156 9.16 -8.48 8.12
CA LYS A 156 9.89 -9.76 7.98
C LYS A 156 10.65 -10.11 9.27
N ALA A 157 11.31 -9.14 9.89
CA ALA A 157 12.03 -9.35 11.14
C ALA A 157 11.07 -9.65 12.31
N SER A 158 9.88 -9.07 12.33
CA SER A 158 8.82 -9.43 13.27
C SER A 158 8.40 -10.91 13.15
N PHE A 159 8.34 -11.45 11.94
CA PHE A 159 8.09 -12.88 11.72
C PHE A 159 9.17 -13.76 12.36
N GLN A 160 10.44 -13.36 12.23
CA GLN A 160 11.56 -14.07 12.86
C GLN A 160 11.50 -13.96 14.39
N HIS A 161 11.19 -12.78 14.92
CA HIS A 161 11.05 -12.55 16.36
C HIS A 161 9.96 -13.44 16.98
N HIS A 162 8.80 -13.53 16.35
CA HIS A 162 7.68 -14.34 16.83
C HIS A 162 7.73 -15.80 16.35
N ALA A 163 8.70 -16.19 15.54
CA ALA A 163 8.78 -17.49 14.89
C ALA A 163 7.53 -17.83 14.06
N ILE A 164 6.95 -16.85 13.39
CA ILE A 164 5.80 -17.05 12.49
C ILE A 164 6.25 -17.86 11.27
N PRO A 165 5.66 -19.02 10.97
CA PRO A 165 6.05 -19.85 9.84
C PRO A 165 5.77 -19.17 8.49
N PHE A 166 6.76 -19.20 7.60
CA PHE A 166 6.61 -18.74 6.21
C PHE A 166 7.49 -19.56 5.26
N ARG A 167 7.17 -19.49 3.97
CA ARG A 167 7.98 -20.05 2.89
C ARG A 167 8.11 -19.01 1.78
N GLU A 168 9.35 -18.65 1.46
CA GLU A 168 9.69 -17.87 0.28
C GLU A 168 9.98 -18.82 -0.90
N TYR A 169 9.81 -18.35 -2.13
CA TYR A 169 10.00 -19.11 -3.36
C TYR A 169 9.15 -20.39 -3.40
N GLU A 170 7.96 -20.29 -2.84
CA GLU A 170 6.97 -21.37 -2.83
C GLU A 170 5.58 -20.78 -3.10
N GLY A 171 5.29 -20.54 -4.38
CA GLY A 171 4.03 -19.99 -4.85
C GLY A 171 2.88 -21.00 -4.77
N VAL A 172 1.73 -20.52 -4.34
CA VAL A 172 0.48 -21.29 -4.41
C VAL A 172 -0.01 -21.29 -5.84
N GLU A 173 -0.27 -22.49 -6.37
CA GLU A 173 -0.78 -22.73 -7.72
C GLU A 173 -2.29 -22.97 -7.74
N GLU A 174 -2.83 -23.56 -6.68
CA GLU A 174 -4.24 -23.92 -6.58
C GLU A 174 -4.77 -23.76 -5.16
N ILE A 175 -6.01 -23.30 -5.06
CA ILE A 175 -6.80 -23.33 -3.84
C ILE A 175 -7.60 -24.65 -3.82
N LEU A 176 -7.37 -25.49 -2.83
CA LEU A 176 -8.06 -26.77 -2.70
C LEU A 176 -9.44 -26.55 -2.06
N ILE A 177 -10.48 -26.97 -2.75
CA ILE A 177 -11.89 -26.82 -2.33
C ILE A 177 -12.56 -28.18 -2.36
N GLU A 178 -13.23 -28.53 -1.28
CA GLU A 178 -14.01 -29.75 -1.10
C GLU A 178 -15.38 -29.39 -0.52
N ASP A 179 -16.46 -29.81 -1.17
CA ASP A 179 -17.84 -29.55 -0.71
C ASP A 179 -18.12 -28.07 -0.35
N ASP A 180 -17.76 -27.16 -1.25
CA ASP A 180 -17.88 -25.69 -1.10
C ASP A 180 -17.14 -25.11 0.12
N ARG A 181 -16.14 -25.82 0.63
CA ARG A 181 -15.23 -25.38 1.70
C ARG A 181 -13.78 -25.42 1.24
N VAL A 182 -12.99 -24.48 1.71
CA VAL A 182 -11.56 -24.55 1.50
C VAL A 182 -10.97 -25.70 2.32
N ALA A 183 -10.08 -26.49 1.68
CA ALA A 183 -9.34 -27.59 2.32
C ALA A 183 -7.85 -27.26 2.48
N GLY A 184 -7.38 -26.24 1.79
CA GLY A 184 -5.99 -25.84 1.81
C GLY A 184 -5.51 -25.27 0.48
N VAL A 185 -4.22 -25.42 0.20
CA VAL A 185 -3.58 -24.96 -1.03
C VAL A 185 -2.58 -25.99 -1.55
N ARG A 186 -2.30 -25.92 -2.88
CA ARG A 186 -1.24 -26.69 -3.52
C ARG A 186 -0.17 -25.76 -4.09
N THR A 187 1.07 -26.13 -3.85
CA THR A 187 2.27 -25.54 -4.47
C THR A 187 2.92 -26.57 -5.41
N ALA A 188 3.94 -26.17 -6.17
CA ALA A 188 4.73 -27.10 -6.97
C ALA A 188 5.42 -28.18 -6.12
N LYS A 189 5.61 -27.94 -4.82
CA LYS A 189 6.33 -28.87 -3.93
C LYS A 189 5.40 -29.84 -3.19
N GLN A 190 4.25 -29.34 -2.69
CA GLN A 190 3.34 -30.15 -1.89
C GLN A 190 2.00 -29.43 -1.67
N SER A 191 1.05 -30.14 -1.05
CA SER A 191 -0.18 -29.58 -0.55
C SER A 191 -0.06 -29.23 0.94
N TYR A 192 -0.68 -28.13 1.32
CA TYR A 192 -0.86 -27.68 2.69
C TYR A 192 -2.34 -27.62 3.00
N HIS A 193 -2.75 -28.18 4.12
CA HIS A 193 -4.15 -28.19 4.54
C HIS A 193 -4.40 -27.13 5.62
N ALA A 194 -5.54 -26.48 5.54
CA ALA A 194 -6.05 -25.52 6.54
C ALA A 194 -7.55 -25.31 6.35
N GLU A 195 -8.23 -24.95 7.42
CA GLU A 195 -9.66 -24.61 7.37
C GLU A 195 -9.93 -23.20 6.87
N LYS A 196 -8.90 -22.36 6.82
CA LYS A 196 -8.97 -20.97 6.34
C LYS A 196 -7.82 -20.66 5.41
N VAL A 197 -8.13 -20.03 4.29
CA VAL A 197 -7.15 -19.54 3.33
C VAL A 197 -7.46 -18.07 3.01
N ILE A 198 -6.46 -17.21 3.12
CA ILE A 198 -6.57 -15.80 2.83
C ILE A 198 -5.74 -15.48 1.58
N ILE A 199 -6.42 -15.07 0.49
CA ILE A 199 -5.76 -14.61 -0.73
C ILE A 199 -5.37 -13.14 -0.55
N ALA A 200 -4.07 -12.88 -0.40
CA ALA A 200 -3.45 -11.58 -0.29
C ALA A 200 -2.33 -11.41 -1.33
N SER A 201 -2.60 -11.86 -2.55
CA SER A 201 -1.61 -12.01 -3.63
C SER A 201 -1.48 -10.77 -4.52
N GLY A 202 -1.93 -9.60 -4.05
CA GLY A 202 -1.80 -8.34 -4.78
C GLY A 202 -2.39 -8.44 -6.19
N ALA A 203 -1.63 -8.03 -7.20
CA ALA A 203 -2.05 -8.05 -8.60
C ALA A 203 -2.39 -9.45 -9.14
N TRP A 204 -1.96 -10.53 -8.48
CA TRP A 204 -2.22 -11.92 -8.86
C TRP A 204 -3.45 -12.53 -8.19
N SER A 205 -4.19 -11.77 -7.39
CA SER A 205 -5.31 -12.32 -6.58
C SER A 205 -6.49 -12.85 -7.41
N ALA A 206 -6.64 -12.42 -8.66
CA ALA A 206 -7.64 -12.93 -9.60
C ALA A 206 -7.14 -14.11 -10.47
N GLN A 207 -5.94 -14.65 -10.22
CA GLN A 207 -5.33 -15.69 -11.06
C GLN A 207 -5.65 -17.12 -10.64
N PHE A 208 -6.40 -17.32 -9.55
CA PHE A 208 -6.83 -18.64 -9.09
C PHE A 208 -8.18 -19.01 -9.71
N ASP A 209 -8.42 -20.30 -9.97
CA ASP A 209 -9.72 -20.78 -10.47
C ASP A 209 -10.87 -20.35 -9.56
N ALA A 210 -10.63 -20.28 -8.25
CA ALA A 210 -11.61 -19.82 -7.28
C ALA A 210 -11.97 -18.33 -7.37
N THR A 211 -11.15 -17.49 -8.03
CA THR A 211 -11.30 -16.03 -8.03
C THR A 211 -11.34 -15.39 -9.41
N GLN A 212 -10.91 -16.09 -10.46
CA GLN A 212 -10.76 -15.53 -11.81
C GLN A 212 -12.04 -14.93 -12.41
N ASP A 213 -13.21 -15.46 -12.04
CA ASP A 213 -14.50 -15.02 -12.54
C ASP A 213 -15.26 -14.10 -11.57
N SER A 214 -14.74 -13.87 -10.38
CA SER A 214 -15.45 -13.18 -9.30
C SER A 214 -14.65 -12.04 -8.63
N VAL A 215 -13.36 -11.97 -8.87
CA VAL A 215 -12.47 -10.90 -8.34
C VAL A 215 -11.89 -10.12 -9.50
N ASP A 216 -12.23 -8.84 -9.59
CA ASP A 216 -11.77 -7.94 -10.65
C ASP A 216 -10.57 -7.10 -10.16
N VAL A 217 -9.43 -7.76 -10.03
CA VAL A 217 -8.15 -7.13 -9.72
C VAL A 217 -7.20 -7.30 -10.89
N ILE A 218 -6.72 -6.20 -11.44
CA ILE A 218 -5.80 -6.17 -12.58
C ILE A 218 -4.44 -5.58 -12.20
N PRO A 219 -3.34 -6.02 -12.83
CA PRO A 219 -2.04 -5.39 -12.66
C PRO A 219 -2.03 -3.98 -13.29
N VAL A 220 -1.58 -2.98 -12.54
CA VAL A 220 -1.34 -1.63 -13.03
C VAL A 220 0.10 -1.24 -12.70
N LYS A 221 0.94 -1.22 -13.73
CA LYS A 221 2.36 -0.91 -13.58
C LYS A 221 2.57 0.55 -13.22
N GLY A 222 3.49 0.78 -12.30
CA GLY A 222 4.02 2.10 -11.98
C GLY A 222 5.53 2.06 -11.91
N GLN A 223 6.18 3.03 -12.56
CA GLN A 223 7.63 3.22 -12.51
C GLN A 223 7.97 4.41 -11.62
N MET A 224 9.12 4.32 -10.97
CA MET A 224 9.65 5.36 -10.07
C MET A 224 11.15 5.52 -10.29
N ILE A 225 11.65 6.72 -10.00
CA ILE A 225 13.07 7.04 -9.93
C ILE A 225 13.44 7.56 -8.54
N MET A 226 14.69 7.44 -8.18
CA MET A 226 15.23 7.91 -6.91
C MET A 226 16.50 8.70 -7.10
N TYR A 227 16.49 9.93 -6.61
CA TYR A 227 17.65 10.81 -6.55
C TYR A 227 18.46 10.56 -5.30
N LYS A 228 19.76 10.78 -5.38
CA LYS A 228 20.68 10.84 -4.24
C LYS A 228 20.95 12.31 -3.90
N GLY A 229 20.36 12.78 -2.81
CA GLY A 229 20.55 14.12 -2.27
C GLY A 229 21.12 14.07 -0.85
N GLU A 230 21.25 15.23 -0.26
CA GLU A 230 21.63 15.38 1.15
C GLU A 230 20.38 15.40 2.06
N PRO A 231 20.48 14.95 3.30
CA PRO A 231 19.39 15.05 4.27
C PRO A 231 18.85 16.49 4.38
N ASP A 232 17.55 16.62 4.50
CA ASP A 232 16.83 17.89 4.64
C ASP A 232 16.93 18.87 3.46
N LEU A 233 17.48 18.45 2.31
CA LEU A 233 17.52 19.28 1.10
C LEU A 233 16.10 19.61 0.63
N VAL A 234 15.26 18.61 0.44
CA VAL A 234 13.81 18.74 0.22
C VAL A 234 13.11 18.31 1.48
N LYS A 235 12.17 19.10 1.99
CA LYS A 235 11.57 18.92 3.31
C LYS A 235 10.17 18.30 3.26
N ARG A 236 9.43 18.60 2.20
CA ARG A 236 8.01 18.25 2.10
C ARG A 236 7.73 17.33 0.92
N MET A 237 6.68 16.53 1.05
CA MET A 237 6.13 15.82 -0.09
C MET A 237 5.34 16.80 -0.95
N ILE A 238 5.46 16.67 -2.27
CA ILE A 238 4.75 17.51 -3.26
C ILE A 238 4.03 16.59 -4.23
N LEU A 239 2.78 16.91 -4.55
CA LEU A 239 1.94 16.21 -5.51
C LEU A 239 1.36 17.19 -6.53
N SER A 240 1.50 16.89 -7.80
CA SER A 240 0.89 17.64 -8.91
C SER A 240 0.65 16.72 -10.09
N GLU A 241 -0.53 16.78 -10.70
CA GLU A 241 -0.89 16.04 -11.92
C GLU A 241 -0.53 14.54 -11.89
N GLY A 242 -0.67 13.91 -10.73
CA GLY A 242 -0.36 12.50 -10.52
C GLY A 242 1.12 12.18 -10.32
N HIS A 243 2.00 13.16 -10.38
CA HIS A 243 3.42 13.03 -10.06
C HIS A 243 3.71 13.57 -8.66
N TYR A 244 4.62 12.91 -7.96
CA TYR A 244 4.96 13.26 -6.58
C TYR A 244 6.45 13.20 -6.31
N ILE A 245 6.87 14.00 -5.34
CA ILE A 245 8.20 14.01 -4.74
C ILE A 245 8.08 13.57 -3.29
N ILE A 246 8.89 12.61 -2.87
CA ILE A 246 8.90 12.10 -1.51
C ILE A 246 10.33 12.12 -0.97
N PRO A 247 10.68 13.11 -0.11
CA PRO A 247 11.99 13.16 0.52
C PRO A 247 12.09 12.12 1.64
N ARG A 248 13.19 11.37 1.67
CA ARG A 248 13.52 10.41 2.72
C ARG A 248 14.46 11.02 3.75
N LYS A 249 14.46 10.44 4.95
CA LYS A 249 15.27 10.90 6.09
C LYS A 249 16.78 10.95 5.80
N ASP A 250 17.27 10.06 4.95
CA ASP A 250 18.70 9.97 4.58
C ASP A 250 19.10 10.85 3.39
N GLY A 251 18.20 11.69 2.88
CA GLY A 251 18.44 12.58 1.75
C GLY A 251 18.06 12.00 0.38
N ARG A 252 17.73 10.73 0.27
CA ARG A 252 17.16 10.18 -0.95
C ARG A 252 15.80 10.78 -1.22
N ILE A 253 15.49 10.98 -2.51
CA ILE A 253 14.25 11.62 -2.93
C ILE A 253 13.61 10.75 -4.02
N LEU A 254 12.40 10.27 -3.76
CA LEU A 254 11.61 9.52 -4.72
C LEU A 254 10.83 10.47 -5.63
N ALA A 255 10.77 10.14 -6.91
CA ALA A 255 9.86 10.76 -7.86
C ALA A 255 9.05 9.68 -8.58
N GLY A 256 7.77 9.82 -8.62
CA GLY A 256 6.82 8.88 -9.20
C GLY A 256 5.55 9.59 -9.66
N SER A 257 4.72 8.89 -10.29
CA SER A 257 4.82 7.55 -10.85
C SER A 257 4.11 7.49 -12.18
N THR A 258 4.50 6.55 -13.03
CA THR A 258 3.70 6.21 -14.21
C THR A 258 2.45 5.38 -13.83
N LEU A 259 1.51 5.28 -14.76
CA LEU A 259 0.32 4.44 -14.63
C LEU A 259 0.08 3.74 -15.97
N GLU A 260 0.42 2.44 -16.04
CA GLU A 260 0.45 1.68 -17.28
C GLU A 260 -0.36 0.39 -17.13
N LYS A 261 -1.38 0.22 -17.97
CA LYS A 261 -2.22 -0.99 -18.01
C LYS A 261 -1.71 -1.93 -19.11
N ILE A 262 -0.59 -2.60 -18.85
CA ILE A 262 0.11 -3.45 -19.82
C ILE A 262 0.33 -4.89 -19.31
N GLY A 263 -0.56 -5.37 -18.45
CA GLY A 263 -0.47 -6.71 -17.85
C GLY A 263 0.64 -6.82 -16.80
N PHE A 264 1.25 -8.01 -16.72
CA PHE A 264 2.25 -8.34 -15.68
C PHE A 264 3.69 -7.94 -16.06
N ASP A 265 3.89 -7.17 -17.11
CA ASP A 265 5.22 -6.67 -17.49
C ASP A 265 5.75 -5.65 -16.46
N LYS A 266 6.93 -5.92 -15.90
CA LYS A 266 7.64 -5.04 -14.94
C LYS A 266 8.89 -4.39 -15.54
N THR A 267 9.03 -4.38 -16.85
CA THR A 267 10.19 -3.77 -17.53
C THR A 267 10.18 -2.25 -17.30
N ILE A 268 11.31 -1.70 -16.92
CA ILE A 268 11.52 -0.26 -16.88
C ILE A 268 11.79 0.29 -18.28
N SER A 269 11.50 1.56 -18.53
CA SER A 269 11.69 2.19 -19.83
C SER A 269 12.39 3.55 -19.73
N ASP A 270 13.14 3.90 -20.77
CA ASP A 270 13.77 5.22 -20.89
C ASP A 270 12.71 6.34 -21.01
N ALA A 271 11.59 6.05 -21.66
CA ALA A 271 10.48 7.01 -21.77
C ALA A 271 9.90 7.37 -20.40
N ALA A 272 9.71 6.38 -19.52
CA ALA A 272 9.27 6.62 -18.13
C ALA A 272 10.33 7.36 -17.32
N HIS A 273 11.60 7.02 -17.50
CA HIS A 273 12.72 7.75 -16.88
C HIS A 273 12.66 9.23 -17.19
N GLU A 274 12.57 9.57 -18.47
CA GLU A 274 12.51 10.97 -18.94
C GLU A 274 11.25 11.69 -18.44
N GLU A 275 10.08 11.07 -18.53
CA GLU A 275 8.81 11.61 -18.02
C GLU A 275 8.92 11.96 -16.53
N LEU A 276 9.38 11.00 -15.72
CA LEU A 276 9.49 11.18 -14.27
C LEU A 276 10.54 12.21 -13.89
N HIS A 277 11.67 12.23 -14.59
CA HIS A 277 12.72 13.22 -14.37
C HIS A 277 12.22 14.64 -14.71
N GLN A 278 11.57 14.81 -15.85
CA GLN A 278 11.01 16.09 -16.27
C GLN A 278 9.96 16.60 -15.28
N ALA A 279 9.02 15.75 -14.87
CA ALA A 279 8.01 16.12 -13.88
C ALA A 279 8.64 16.48 -12.52
N ALA A 280 9.66 15.75 -12.10
CA ALA A 280 10.36 16.02 -10.85
C ALA A 280 11.06 17.38 -10.82
N ILE A 281 11.78 17.74 -11.89
CA ILE A 281 12.48 19.03 -11.96
C ILE A 281 11.53 20.22 -12.14
N GLU A 282 10.34 20.01 -12.67
CA GLU A 282 9.29 21.06 -12.67
C GLU A 282 8.79 21.34 -11.25
N LEU A 283 8.64 20.30 -10.43
CA LEU A 283 8.22 20.47 -9.03
C LEU A 283 9.33 20.98 -8.13
N VAL A 284 10.56 20.50 -8.31
CA VAL A 284 11.75 20.87 -7.53
C VAL A 284 12.96 20.99 -8.47
N PRO A 285 13.23 22.17 -9.01
CA PRO A 285 14.31 22.36 -10.01
C PRO A 285 15.69 21.90 -9.56
N ALA A 286 16.00 21.96 -8.27
CA ALA A 286 17.27 21.52 -7.72
C ALA A 286 17.57 20.02 -7.99
N LEU A 287 16.56 19.21 -8.28
CA LEU A 287 16.73 17.79 -8.61
C LEU A 287 17.48 17.58 -9.94
N ALA A 288 17.51 18.59 -10.83
CA ALA A 288 18.26 18.50 -12.07
C ALA A 288 19.77 18.29 -11.85
N GLU A 289 20.31 18.77 -10.73
CA GLU A 289 21.73 18.68 -10.37
C GLU A 289 22.08 17.41 -9.57
N LEU A 290 21.07 16.58 -9.22
CA LEU A 290 21.30 15.39 -8.43
C LEU A 290 21.39 14.13 -9.31
N PRO A 291 22.26 13.17 -8.98
CA PRO A 291 22.29 11.91 -9.69
C PRO A 291 21.03 11.08 -9.40
N ILE A 292 20.50 10.44 -10.44
CA ILE A 292 19.46 9.42 -10.31
C ILE A 292 20.15 8.11 -10.00
N GLU A 293 19.91 7.60 -8.79
CA GLU A 293 20.59 6.41 -8.27
C GLU A 293 19.89 5.12 -8.71
N ARG A 294 18.57 5.17 -8.94
CA ARG A 294 17.76 3.98 -9.22
C ARG A 294 16.48 4.30 -9.96
N GLN A 295 16.04 3.34 -10.79
CA GLN A 295 14.69 3.25 -11.38
C GLN A 295 14.15 1.85 -11.16
N TRP A 296 12.84 1.72 -10.90
CA TRP A 296 12.17 0.44 -10.76
C TRP A 296 10.71 0.52 -11.16
N ALA A 297 10.08 -0.65 -11.26
CA ALA A 297 8.67 -0.81 -11.55
C ALA A 297 8.02 -1.75 -10.52
N GLY A 298 6.74 -1.54 -10.27
CA GLY A 298 5.89 -2.42 -9.48
C GLY A 298 4.52 -2.57 -10.11
N LEU A 299 3.82 -3.65 -9.78
CA LEU A 299 2.47 -3.94 -10.26
C LEU A 299 1.47 -3.71 -9.13
N ARG A 300 0.69 -2.63 -9.24
CA ARG A 300 -0.38 -2.33 -8.28
C ARG A 300 -1.57 -3.26 -8.52
N PRO A 301 -2.24 -3.75 -7.47
CA PRO A 301 -3.47 -4.52 -7.58
C PRO A 301 -4.66 -3.57 -7.83
N GLY A 302 -4.91 -3.26 -9.11
CA GLY A 302 -5.91 -2.27 -9.50
C GLY A 302 -7.33 -2.78 -9.43
N THR A 303 -8.24 -1.96 -8.87
CA THR A 303 -9.69 -2.08 -8.98
C THR A 303 -10.25 -0.82 -9.62
N ALA A 304 -11.45 -0.86 -10.17
CA ALA A 304 -12.02 0.25 -10.94
C ALA A 304 -12.19 1.53 -10.10
N LYS A 305 -12.56 1.41 -8.83
CA LYS A 305 -12.79 2.53 -7.90
C LYS A 305 -11.74 2.65 -6.79
N GLY A 306 -10.74 1.77 -6.79
CA GLY A 306 -9.72 1.72 -5.74
C GLY A 306 -10.22 1.14 -4.41
N ILE A 307 -11.40 0.53 -4.36
CA ILE A 307 -11.96 -0.10 -3.17
C ILE A 307 -11.48 -1.55 -3.12
N PRO A 308 -10.77 -1.98 -2.05
CA PRO A 308 -10.27 -3.33 -1.96
C PRO A 308 -11.36 -4.36 -1.62
N TYR A 309 -11.08 -5.63 -1.95
CA TYR A 309 -11.81 -6.78 -1.43
C TYR A 309 -11.31 -7.09 -0.02
N ILE A 310 -12.19 -7.06 0.97
CA ILE A 310 -11.94 -7.43 2.36
C ILE A 310 -13.14 -8.24 2.82
N CYS A 311 -13.15 -9.54 2.50
CA CYS A 311 -14.37 -10.35 2.63
C CYS A 311 -14.06 -11.85 2.64
N GLN A 312 -15.04 -12.65 3.09
CA GLN A 312 -15.11 -14.07 2.78
C GLN A 312 -15.65 -14.24 1.35
N HIS A 313 -15.19 -15.28 0.65
CA HIS A 313 -15.74 -15.68 -0.64
C HIS A 313 -17.22 -16.09 -0.50
N ASP A 314 -18.07 -15.61 -1.42
CA ASP A 314 -19.51 -15.82 -1.30
C ASP A 314 -19.93 -17.30 -1.38
N ASP A 315 -19.21 -18.10 -2.18
CA ASP A 315 -19.57 -19.49 -2.50
C ASP A 315 -18.60 -20.53 -1.88
N VAL A 316 -17.52 -20.09 -1.22
CA VAL A 316 -16.53 -20.99 -0.64
C VAL A 316 -16.28 -20.63 0.83
N GLU A 317 -16.78 -21.44 1.73
CA GLU A 317 -16.57 -21.24 3.16
C GLU A 317 -15.08 -21.38 3.53
N GLY A 318 -14.59 -20.49 4.38
CA GLY A 318 -13.19 -20.47 4.84
C GLY A 318 -12.20 -19.84 3.86
N LEU A 319 -12.65 -19.42 2.66
CA LEU A 319 -11.83 -18.68 1.71
C LEU A 319 -12.08 -17.18 1.86
N PHE A 320 -11.02 -16.41 2.06
CA PHE A 320 -11.08 -14.96 2.25
C PHE A 320 -10.25 -14.24 1.16
N ILE A 321 -10.74 -13.07 0.74
CA ILE A 321 -10.06 -12.21 -0.22
C ILE A 321 -9.62 -10.92 0.48
N HIS A 322 -8.34 -10.63 0.44
CA HIS A 322 -7.75 -9.44 1.04
C HIS A 322 -6.79 -8.79 0.05
N ALA A 323 -7.33 -8.12 -0.96
CA ALA A 323 -6.57 -7.62 -2.11
C ALA A 323 -7.29 -6.48 -2.84
N GLY A 324 -6.61 -5.87 -3.80
CA GLY A 324 -7.18 -4.82 -4.62
C GLY A 324 -7.04 -3.41 -4.04
N HIS A 325 -6.06 -3.20 -3.16
CA HIS A 325 -5.80 -1.90 -2.52
C HIS A 325 -5.25 -0.83 -3.47
N PHE A 326 -4.97 -1.19 -4.70
CA PHE A 326 -4.46 -0.34 -5.78
C PHE A 326 -3.21 0.45 -5.36
N ARG A 327 -3.27 1.78 -5.40
CA ARG A 327 -2.17 2.68 -5.02
C ARG A 327 -1.97 2.78 -3.50
N ASN A 328 -2.95 2.30 -2.74
CA ASN A 328 -3.16 2.65 -1.35
C ASN A 328 -2.86 1.48 -0.38
N GLY A 329 -2.15 0.45 -0.83
CA GLY A 329 -1.89 -0.75 -0.02
C GLY A 329 -1.24 -0.45 1.32
N ILE A 330 -0.29 0.47 1.36
CA ILE A 330 0.32 0.90 2.62
C ILE A 330 -0.70 1.70 3.45
N VAL A 331 -1.29 2.76 2.91
CA VAL A 331 -2.18 3.61 3.71
C VAL A 331 -3.45 2.91 4.18
N LEU A 332 -4.03 2.00 3.39
CA LEU A 332 -5.25 1.28 3.79
C LEU A 332 -4.94 0.01 4.60
N GLY A 333 -3.73 -0.51 4.47
CA GLY A 333 -3.37 -1.86 4.91
C GLY A 333 -3.64 -2.11 6.39
N ALA A 334 -3.19 -1.24 7.28
CA ALA A 334 -3.35 -1.44 8.71
C ALA A 334 -4.82 -1.55 9.14
N ALA A 335 -5.69 -0.68 8.61
CA ALA A 335 -7.13 -0.72 8.88
C ALA A 335 -7.82 -1.92 8.21
N SER A 336 -7.42 -2.28 6.98
CA SER A 336 -7.98 -3.43 6.28
C SER A 336 -7.61 -4.75 6.96
N VAL A 337 -6.42 -4.82 7.57
CA VAL A 337 -5.99 -5.97 8.39
C VAL A 337 -6.86 -6.13 9.64
N ASP A 338 -7.18 -5.05 10.34
CA ASP A 338 -8.12 -5.11 11.45
C ASP A 338 -9.49 -5.62 11.00
N LEU A 339 -9.98 -5.14 9.85
CA LEU A 339 -11.27 -5.52 9.33
C LEU A 339 -11.33 -6.99 8.91
N ILE A 340 -10.35 -7.48 8.14
CA ILE A 340 -10.32 -8.90 7.74
C ILE A 340 -10.15 -9.82 8.96
N THR A 341 -9.42 -9.37 9.98
CA THR A 341 -9.27 -10.11 11.24
C THR A 341 -10.60 -10.27 11.96
N ASP A 342 -11.40 -9.20 12.06
CA ASP A 342 -12.74 -9.27 12.61
C ASP A 342 -13.62 -10.27 11.87
N ILE A 343 -13.58 -10.24 10.52
CA ILE A 343 -14.35 -11.17 9.67
C ILE A 343 -13.89 -12.63 9.87
N ILE A 344 -12.57 -12.88 9.87
CA ILE A 344 -12.01 -14.24 10.03
C ILE A 344 -12.34 -14.84 11.40
N LEU A 345 -12.36 -14.00 12.44
CA LEU A 345 -12.63 -14.42 13.83
C LEU A 345 -14.11 -14.29 14.22
N ASP A 346 -14.99 -14.01 13.26
CA ASP A 346 -16.43 -13.85 13.46
C ASP A 346 -16.78 -12.84 14.57
N ARG A 347 -16.02 -11.73 14.60
CA ARG A 347 -16.25 -10.59 15.49
C ARG A 347 -17.12 -9.53 14.82
N THR A 348 -17.71 -8.65 15.61
CA THR A 348 -18.37 -7.45 15.07
C THR A 348 -17.33 -6.57 14.35
N PRO A 349 -17.49 -6.34 13.04
CA PRO A 349 -16.56 -5.48 12.29
C PRO A 349 -16.56 -4.05 12.82
N TRP A 350 -15.39 -3.41 12.80
CA TRP A 350 -15.25 -2.02 13.27
C TRP A 350 -15.90 -0.97 12.34
N CYS A 351 -16.29 -1.36 11.11
CA CYS A 351 -17.01 -0.51 10.16
C CYS A 351 -17.96 -1.35 9.30
N ASP A 352 -18.77 -0.69 8.46
CA ASP A 352 -19.59 -1.36 7.46
C ASP A 352 -18.71 -2.13 6.45
N VAL A 353 -18.98 -3.43 6.32
CA VAL A 353 -18.24 -4.34 5.42
C VAL A 353 -18.78 -4.35 3.98
N SER A 354 -19.99 -3.81 3.76
CA SER A 354 -20.70 -3.90 2.47
C SER A 354 -19.87 -3.38 1.28
N PRO A 355 -19.12 -2.27 1.40
CA PRO A 355 -18.33 -1.76 0.27
C PRO A 355 -17.19 -2.66 -0.16
N TYR A 356 -16.75 -3.58 0.71
CA TYR A 356 -15.59 -4.45 0.52
C TYR A 356 -15.95 -5.89 0.18
N ALA A 357 -17.25 -6.21 0.09
CA ALA A 357 -17.77 -7.54 -0.19
C ALA A 357 -17.57 -7.95 -1.67
N MET A 358 -17.56 -9.25 -1.96
CA MET A 358 -17.33 -9.79 -3.32
C MET A 358 -18.21 -9.15 -4.39
N LYS A 359 -19.48 -8.91 -4.11
CA LYS A 359 -20.47 -8.35 -5.06
C LYS A 359 -20.58 -6.83 -5.01
N ALA A 360 -19.74 -6.16 -4.24
CA ALA A 360 -19.70 -4.70 -4.23
C ALA A 360 -19.06 -4.16 -5.52
N SER A 361 -19.18 -2.86 -5.74
CA SER A 361 -18.53 -2.16 -6.85
C SER A 361 -17.15 -1.64 -6.39
N HIS A 362 -16.11 -2.31 -6.80
CA HIS A 362 -14.72 -2.06 -6.39
C HIS A 362 -13.97 -1.07 -7.25
#